data_f2dd54f29214dd102801d5b182108fb3
#
_entry.id   f2dd54f29214dd102801d5b182108fb3
#
_cell.length_a   1.000
_cell.length_b   1.000
_cell.length_c   1.000
_cell.angle_alpha   90.00
_cell.angle_beta   90.00
_cell.angle_gamma   90.00
#
_symmetry.space_group_name_H-M   'P 1'
#
loop_
_entity.id
_entity.type
_entity.pdbx_description
1 polymer ?
#
loop_
_entity_poly.entity_id
_entity_poly.type
_entity_poly.pdbx_seq_one_letter_code
_entity_poly.pdbx_strand_id
1 'polypeptide(L)'
;MKYRVRMRGFNLVEIERLLKFGNERYVDTATGRKIVVGRHGEVLVAIPYEETGGDMTPITIHVTSRRQVSFRSRTGRYSHE
;
A
#
# COMPACT_ATOMS: atom_id res chain seq x y z
N MET A 1 13.91 -6.34 10.21
CA MET A 1 12.56 -5.83 10.42
C MET A 1 11.56 -6.97 10.49
N LYS A 2 10.70 -6.95 11.47
CA LYS A 2 9.70 -8.01 11.61
C LYS A 2 8.35 -7.49 11.17
N TYR A 3 7.76 -8.16 10.21
CA TYR A 3 6.40 -7.85 9.78
C TYR A 3 5.44 -8.70 10.59
N ARG A 4 4.47 -8.05 11.22
CA ARG A 4 3.45 -8.77 11.99
C ARG A 4 2.26 -9.15 11.14
N VAL A 5 2.19 -8.67 9.93
CA VAL A 5 1.10 -8.96 9.04
C VAL A 5 1.31 -10.31 8.38
N ARG A 6 0.21 -10.98 8.08
CA ARG A 6 0.29 -12.24 7.36
C ARG A 6 0.61 -11.95 5.91
N MET A 7 1.82 -12.34 5.53
CA MET A 7 2.30 -12.16 4.17
C MET A 7 2.14 -13.42 3.34
N ARG A 8 1.17 -14.27 3.71
CA ARG A 8 0.96 -15.53 3.02
C ARG A 8 0.69 -15.28 1.54
N GLY A 9 1.48 -15.90 0.70
CA GLY A 9 1.36 -15.73 -0.74
C GLY A 9 1.98 -14.46 -1.29
N PHE A 10 2.60 -13.64 -0.44
CA PHE A 10 3.25 -12.41 -0.89
C PHE A 10 4.76 -12.50 -0.69
N ASN A 11 5.48 -11.93 -1.63
CA ASN A 11 6.94 -11.92 -1.61
C ASN A 11 7.42 -10.63 -0.95
N LEU A 12 8.22 -10.75 0.12
CA LEU A 12 8.70 -9.59 0.85
C LEU A 12 9.56 -8.67 0.00
N VAL A 13 10.33 -9.23 -0.94
CA VAL A 13 11.16 -8.41 -1.82
C VAL A 13 10.29 -7.50 -2.69
N GLU A 14 9.18 -8.04 -3.21
CA GLU A 14 8.25 -7.24 -4.02
C GLU A 14 7.55 -6.17 -3.18
N ILE A 15 7.21 -6.50 -1.94
CA ILE A 15 6.60 -5.53 -1.03
C ILE A 15 7.58 -4.39 -0.75
N GLU A 16 8.83 -4.71 -0.46
CA GLU A 16 9.84 -3.69 -0.24
C GLU A 16 10.06 -2.81 -1.46
N ARG A 17 10.06 -3.42 -2.64
CA ARG A 17 10.19 -2.69 -3.90
C ARG A 17 9.05 -1.70 -4.07
N LEU A 18 7.82 -2.13 -3.81
CA LEU A 18 6.67 -1.24 -3.91
C LEU A 18 6.75 -0.09 -2.90
N LEU A 19 7.19 -0.37 -1.69
CA LEU A 19 7.34 0.68 -0.68
C LEU A 19 8.38 1.71 -1.09
N LYS A 20 9.49 1.29 -1.67
CA LYS A 20 10.58 2.19 -2.03
C LYS A 20 10.35 2.90 -3.35
N PHE A 21 9.82 2.20 -4.35
CA PHE A 21 9.80 2.69 -5.73
C PHE A 21 8.41 2.81 -6.32
N GLY A 22 7.37 2.45 -5.59
CA GLY A 22 6.01 2.57 -6.11
C GLY A 22 5.67 4.03 -6.40
N ASN A 23 5.03 4.27 -7.55
CA ASN A 23 4.67 5.61 -7.97
C ASN A 23 3.26 6.02 -7.58
N GLU A 24 2.40 5.05 -7.33
CA GLU A 24 1.00 5.33 -7.02
C GLU A 24 0.83 5.34 -5.50
N ARG A 25 0.80 6.54 -4.94
CA ARG A 25 0.71 6.72 -3.49
C ARG A 25 -0.45 7.60 -3.13
N TYR A 26 -1.11 7.23 -2.05
CA TYR A 26 -2.27 7.95 -1.55
C TYR A 26 -2.16 8.14 -0.04
N VAL A 27 -2.99 9.04 0.49
CA VAL A 27 -3.24 9.13 1.92
C VAL A 27 -4.67 8.68 2.14
N ASP A 28 -4.87 7.74 3.06
CA ASP A 28 -6.19 7.32 3.47
C ASP A 28 -6.74 8.37 4.43
N THR A 29 -7.72 9.13 3.98
CA THR A 29 -8.24 10.26 4.76
C THR A 29 -8.98 9.81 6.02
N ALA A 30 -9.43 8.56 6.07
CA ALA A 30 -10.10 8.03 7.24
C ALA A 30 -9.13 7.69 8.38
N THR A 31 -7.91 7.28 8.04
CA THR A 31 -6.92 6.86 9.04
C THR A 31 -5.71 7.78 9.11
N GLY A 32 -5.52 8.61 8.10
CA GLY A 32 -4.32 9.43 7.95
C GLY A 32 -3.09 8.66 7.51
N ARG A 33 -3.24 7.39 7.15
CA ARG A 33 -2.10 6.54 6.78
C ARG A 33 -1.76 6.69 5.31
N LYS A 34 -0.49 6.56 5.02
CA LYS A 34 -0.02 6.53 3.64
C LYS A 34 -0.21 5.13 3.07
N ILE A 35 -0.54 5.07 1.79
CA ILE A 35 -0.81 3.82 1.10
C ILE A 35 -0.07 3.83 -0.23
N VAL A 36 0.61 2.73 -0.54
CA VAL A 36 1.16 2.52 -1.87
C VAL A 36 0.35 1.44 -2.57
N VAL A 37 0.03 1.68 -3.83
CA VAL A 37 -0.71 0.73 -4.67
C VAL A 37 0.21 0.27 -5.78
N GLY A 38 0.27 -1.02 -6.01
CA GLY A 38 1.10 -1.56 -7.07
C GLY A 38 0.78 -3.03 -7.33
N ARG A 39 1.47 -3.59 -8.30
CA ARG A 39 1.26 -4.98 -8.65
C ARG A 39 2.22 -5.87 -7.90
N HIS A 40 1.67 -6.95 -7.39
CA HIS A 40 2.43 -8.07 -6.84
C HIS A 40 2.07 -9.29 -7.68
N GLY A 41 2.95 -9.65 -8.62
CA GLY A 41 2.60 -10.66 -9.59
C GLY A 41 1.46 -10.19 -10.48
N GLU A 42 0.38 -10.95 -10.52
CA GLU A 42 -0.78 -10.64 -11.35
C GLU A 42 -1.88 -9.88 -10.61
N VAL A 43 -1.71 -9.65 -9.32
CA VAL A 43 -2.73 -8.97 -8.54
C VAL A 43 -2.29 -7.56 -8.19
N LEU A 44 -3.27 -6.68 -8.04
CA LEU A 44 -3.05 -5.34 -7.56
C LEU A 44 -3.19 -5.37 -6.04
N VAL A 45 -2.26 -4.73 -5.35
CA VAL A 45 -2.28 -4.68 -3.89
C VAL A 45 -2.20 -3.25 -3.41
N ALA A 46 -2.81 -3.01 -2.25
CA ALA A 46 -2.72 -1.75 -1.53
C ALA A 46 -2.02 -2.03 -0.21
N ILE A 47 -0.96 -1.29 0.07
CA ILE A 47 -0.13 -1.50 1.24
C ILE A 47 -0.09 -0.24 2.09
N PRO A 48 -0.91 -0.19 3.15
CA PRO A 48 -0.75 0.87 4.14
C PRO A 48 0.59 0.74 4.84
N TYR A 49 1.27 1.84 5.03
CA TYR A 49 2.60 1.82 5.65
C TYR A 49 2.81 3.01 6.56
N GLU A 50 3.78 2.89 7.43
CA GLU A 50 4.27 3.98 8.26
C GLU A 50 5.67 4.34 7.83
N GLU A 51 5.97 5.63 7.88
CA GLU A 51 7.29 6.14 7.51
C GLU A 51 7.89 6.83 8.73
N THR A 52 9.05 6.36 9.15
CA THR A 52 9.73 6.89 10.33
C THR A 52 11.23 6.89 10.07
N GLY A 53 11.84 8.08 10.15
CA GLY A 53 13.29 8.19 10.00
C GLY A 53 13.83 7.67 8.69
N GLY A 54 13.05 7.77 7.61
CA GLY A 54 13.45 7.27 6.31
C GLY A 54 13.10 5.81 6.05
N ASP A 55 12.64 5.10 7.08
CA ASP A 55 12.21 3.71 6.93
C ASP A 55 10.71 3.64 6.70
N MET A 56 10.32 2.74 5.82
CA MET A 56 8.92 2.46 5.53
C MET A 56 8.58 1.07 6.03
N THR A 57 7.56 0.99 6.88
CA THR A 57 7.14 -0.28 7.47
C THR A 57 5.72 -0.58 7.04
N PRO A 58 5.48 -1.68 6.33
CA PRO A 58 4.12 -2.04 5.95
C PRO A 58 3.32 -2.45 7.17
N ILE A 59 2.08 -1.98 7.23
CA ILE A 59 1.16 -2.33 8.31
C ILE A 59 0.41 -3.59 7.96
N THR A 60 -0.06 -3.65 6.73
CA THR A 60 -0.78 -4.81 6.22
C THR A 60 -0.70 -4.77 4.70
N ILE A 61 -1.28 -5.78 4.05
CA ILE A 61 -1.37 -5.81 2.59
C ILE A 61 -2.75 -6.31 2.22
N HIS A 62 -3.39 -5.63 1.27
CA HIS A 62 -4.71 -5.99 0.80
C HIS A 62 -4.69 -6.18 -0.71
N VAL A 63 -5.32 -7.23 -1.18
CA VAL A 63 -5.60 -7.36 -2.61
C VAL A 63 -6.71 -6.38 -2.95
N THR A 64 -6.53 -5.64 -4.02
CA THR A 64 -7.50 -4.64 -4.46
C THR A 64 -7.69 -4.72 -5.97
N SER A 65 -8.40 -3.76 -6.53
CA SER A 65 -8.61 -3.68 -7.97
C SER A 65 -8.61 -2.22 -8.41
N ARG A 66 -8.44 -1.99 -9.70
CA ARG A 66 -8.50 -0.63 -10.24
C ARG A 66 -9.85 0.03 -9.95
N ARG A 67 -10.91 -0.76 -9.98
CA ARG A 67 -12.25 -0.24 -9.67
C ARG A 67 -12.31 0.26 -8.24
N GLN A 68 -11.78 -0.51 -7.29
CA GLN A 68 -11.79 -0.11 -5.89
C GLN A 68 -10.93 1.12 -5.65
N VAL A 69 -9.74 1.17 -6.23
CA VAL A 69 -8.85 2.31 -6.09
C VAL A 69 -9.49 3.56 -6.66
N SER A 70 -10.08 3.45 -7.86
CA SER A 70 -10.77 4.57 -8.48
C SER A 70 -11.96 5.06 -7.66
N PHE A 71 -12.72 4.13 -7.10
CA PHE A 71 -13.85 4.46 -6.26
C PHE A 71 -13.41 5.24 -5.02
N ARG A 72 -12.37 4.76 -4.35
CA ARG A 72 -11.86 5.43 -3.15
C ARG A 72 -11.26 6.78 -3.44
N SER A 73 -10.63 6.94 -4.62
CA SER A 73 -10.12 8.24 -5.04
C SER A 73 -11.27 9.23 -5.29
N ARG A 74 -12.32 8.76 -5.96
CA ARG A 74 -13.47 9.63 -6.26
C ARG A 74 -14.25 10.04 -5.03
N THR A 75 -14.34 9.14 -4.05
CA THR A 75 -15.09 9.43 -2.82
C THR A 75 -14.28 10.21 -1.79
N GLY A 76 -13.01 10.51 -2.09
CA GLY A 76 -12.15 11.24 -1.17
C GLY A 76 -11.50 10.39 -0.10
N ARG A 77 -11.73 9.07 -0.09
CA ARG A 77 -11.08 8.18 0.86
C ARG A 77 -9.58 8.12 0.61
N TYR A 78 -9.16 8.06 -0.66
CA TYR A 78 -7.77 8.13 -1.07
C TYR A 78 -7.49 9.49 -1.68
N SER A 79 -6.61 10.25 -1.06
CA SER A 79 -6.15 11.52 -1.56
C SER A 79 -4.73 11.36 -2.07
N HIS A 80 -4.39 12.04 -3.15
CA HIS A 80 -3.01 12.01 -3.65
C HIS A 80 -2.08 12.62 -2.62
N GLU A 81 -0.94 11.98 -2.49
CA GLU A 81 0.09 12.44 -1.57
C GLU A 81 0.73 13.74 -2.06
#